data_aacd56c3c953559bb7bab7144e26a9be
#
_entry.id   aacd56c3c953559bb7bab7144e26a9be
#
_cell.length_a   1.000
_cell.length_b   1.000
_cell.length_c   1.000
_cell.angle_alpha   90.00
_cell.angle_beta   90.00
_cell.angle_gamma   90.00
#
_symmetry.space_group_name_H-M   'P 1'
#
loop_
_entity.id
_entity.type
_entity.pdbx_description
1 polymer ?
#
loop_
_entity_poly.entity_id
_entity_poly.type
_entity_poly.pdbx_seq_one_letter_code
_entity_poly.pdbx_strand_id
1 'polypeptide(L)'
;MNSIIGSEITAPVIANYDFVRAANYDDDTPITLPYKVESFPEEGVLNILLEYEKYPFVQIVLEDENGETLKAWDKYLQKGTHFHASDYPLNQMGYELVSGAYDDYEITGDTEIHIVYRKSNTAGLPFKPTTINGDAFAADTHYYLMSVRGGYIYHKAGEDAVKIVNSIDSDNIDAYLWAFTGNIADGITIYNKADGAGVTLFAESSANKTQIKFGSKEDISAVEGAITLFNIAYNGDGFAFSAQNEPTACFNRLGGATAENLCFWTHAKSPNDAGSRITFRELTADDINNYAFANCQVLLNTENCVGGYTTAQLANLKAAVEAKNLTAARAAATALEGEETIALDTNKSYYIVSAFKNFILNQPGKTFAVSADATDSLKWGAMDEEQMKDDHYKWELYATSDSTYVLGNVAAGRAIASFRYGKMAVLEGAAPVDSTSTDEVAVGKAAAFQFVKAPAEIAPAAFYFVHNYGASFITLAADPVNSSYVAGGKISTFNTREFGYNNAWRLKEAGSFTNGIDQNETVEPKAAAIYDLSGRRVQKVQKGIYIQNGKKIFVK
;
A
#
# COMPACT_ATOMS: atom_id res chain seq x y z
N MET A 1 26.61 49.58 1.47
CA MET A 1 25.64 49.64 0.33
C MET A 1 25.68 51.06 -0.24
N ASN A 2 25.67 51.18 -1.55
CA ASN A 2 25.48 52.53 -2.17
C ASN A 2 23.98 52.70 -2.41
N SER A 3 23.38 53.61 -1.64
CA SER A 3 21.93 53.95 -1.75
C SER A 3 21.76 55.29 -2.41
N ILE A 4 20.63 55.53 -3.05
CA ILE A 4 20.21 56.82 -3.63
C ILE A 4 19.00 57.34 -2.86
N ILE A 5 18.77 58.65 -2.91
CA ILE A 5 17.56 59.26 -2.32
C ILE A 5 16.34 58.57 -2.91
N GLY A 6 15.40 58.15 -2.05
CA GLY A 6 14.21 57.39 -2.38
C GLY A 6 14.34 55.89 -2.31
N SER A 7 15.55 55.30 -2.14
CA SER A 7 15.74 53.88 -1.89
C SER A 7 15.31 53.49 -0.47
N GLU A 8 14.87 52.21 -0.33
CA GLU A 8 14.55 51.62 0.98
C GLU A 8 15.70 50.75 1.47
N ILE A 9 16.06 50.90 2.73
CA ILE A 9 17.03 50.09 3.44
C ILE A 9 16.27 49.14 4.34
N THR A 10 16.55 47.83 4.18
CA THR A 10 16.01 46.77 5.02
C THR A 10 17.15 46.07 5.74
N ALA A 11 16.86 45.42 6.88
CA ALA A 11 17.82 44.60 7.53
C ALA A 11 18.11 43.34 6.66
N PRO A 12 19.38 43.09 6.28
CA PRO A 12 19.70 41.86 5.57
C PRO A 12 19.47 40.64 6.52
N VAL A 13 18.98 39.55 5.94
CA VAL A 13 18.89 38.28 6.69
C VAL A 13 20.29 37.69 6.81
N ILE A 14 20.75 37.50 8.04
CA ILE A 14 22.02 36.87 8.36
C ILE A 14 21.74 35.50 8.98
N ALA A 15 22.33 34.44 8.40
CA ALA A 15 22.12 33.09 8.91
C ALA A 15 22.56 32.97 10.39
N ASN A 16 21.73 32.39 11.22
CA ASN A 16 21.93 32.19 12.66
C ASN A 16 21.99 33.50 13.49
N TYR A 17 21.38 34.55 13.00
CA TYR A 17 21.26 35.81 13.74
C TYR A 17 19.85 36.39 13.58
N ASP A 18 19.30 36.95 14.66
CA ASP A 18 18.11 37.78 14.64
C ASP A 18 18.48 39.27 14.53
N PHE A 19 17.74 39.99 13.70
CA PHE A 19 17.83 41.44 13.69
C PHE A 19 17.23 42.02 14.99
N VAL A 20 17.99 42.84 15.72
CA VAL A 20 17.56 43.43 16.99
C VAL A 20 17.05 44.83 16.74
N ARG A 21 17.91 45.72 16.20
CA ARG A 21 17.58 47.10 15.96
C ARG A 21 18.46 47.75 14.89
N ALA A 22 17.98 48.87 14.38
CA ALA A 22 18.77 49.80 13.60
C ALA A 22 18.87 51.15 14.30
N ALA A 23 20.02 51.78 14.18
CA ALA A 23 20.24 53.13 14.69
C ALA A 23 21.18 53.94 13.79
N ASN A 24 21.16 55.24 13.90
CA ASN A 24 22.21 56.08 13.33
C ASN A 24 23.53 55.77 14.07
N TYR A 25 24.60 55.48 13.34
CA TYR A 25 25.88 55.10 13.90
C TYR A 25 26.55 56.21 14.73
N ASP A 26 26.28 57.48 14.34
CA ASP A 26 27.01 58.63 14.93
C ASP A 26 26.41 59.10 16.27
N ASP A 27 25.08 58.94 16.48
CA ASP A 27 24.40 59.42 17.67
C ASP A 27 23.48 58.41 18.37
N ASP A 28 23.47 57.15 17.88
CA ASP A 28 22.65 56.04 18.38
C ASP A 28 21.12 56.28 18.29
N THR A 29 20.68 57.29 17.48
CA THR A 29 19.25 57.55 17.29
C THR A 29 18.57 56.36 16.61
N PRO A 30 17.48 55.78 17.18
CA PRO A 30 16.79 54.64 16.60
C PRO A 30 16.27 54.90 15.20
N ILE A 31 16.45 53.95 14.31
CA ILE A 31 15.93 53.96 12.93
C ILE A 31 14.92 52.82 12.77
N THR A 32 13.73 53.19 12.28
CA THR A 32 12.73 52.14 11.93
C THR A 32 12.99 51.60 10.53
N LEU A 33 13.04 50.29 10.38
CA LEU A 33 13.17 49.60 9.09
C LEU A 33 11.78 49.12 8.59
N PRO A 34 11.48 49.14 7.28
CA PRO A 34 12.34 49.63 6.21
C PRO A 34 12.52 51.14 6.30
N TYR A 35 13.76 51.63 6.15
CA TYR A 35 14.10 53.05 6.17
C TYR A 35 14.21 53.61 4.76
N LYS A 36 13.40 54.65 4.46
CA LYS A 36 13.47 55.34 3.21
C LYS A 36 14.48 56.50 3.28
N VAL A 37 15.46 56.46 2.43
CA VAL A 37 16.51 57.50 2.38
C VAL A 37 15.90 58.78 1.81
N GLU A 38 15.66 59.80 2.65
CA GLU A 38 15.08 61.08 2.26
C GLU A 38 16.16 62.11 1.95
N SER A 39 17.29 62.07 2.67
CA SER A 39 18.43 62.97 2.47
C SER A 39 19.72 62.31 2.95
N PHE A 40 20.86 62.88 2.57
CA PHE A 40 22.17 62.53 3.13
C PHE A 40 22.66 63.71 4.01
N PRO A 41 23.48 63.42 5.07
CA PRO A 41 24.23 64.43 5.82
C PRO A 41 25.10 65.28 4.91
N GLU A 42 25.54 66.47 5.39
CA GLU A 42 26.44 67.36 4.63
C GLU A 42 27.72 66.65 4.16
N GLU A 43 28.19 65.68 4.88
CA GLU A 43 29.35 64.83 4.53
C GLU A 43 29.05 63.78 3.46
N GLY A 44 27.81 63.65 3.03
CA GLY A 44 27.40 62.75 1.92
C GLY A 44 27.33 61.28 2.29
N VAL A 45 27.49 60.88 3.56
CA VAL A 45 27.42 59.51 4.02
C VAL A 45 26.41 59.35 5.16
N LEU A 46 25.48 58.44 5.01
CA LEU A 46 24.57 58.00 6.08
C LEU A 46 25.05 56.66 6.63
N ASN A 47 25.51 56.65 7.88
CA ASN A 47 25.95 55.46 8.55
C ASN A 47 24.81 54.88 9.38
N ILE A 48 24.39 53.64 9.06
CA ILE A 48 23.35 52.95 9.82
C ILE A 48 23.97 51.73 10.51
N LEU A 49 23.88 51.71 11.85
CA LEU A 49 24.20 50.55 12.65
C LEU A 49 23.03 49.55 12.58
N LEU A 50 23.34 48.33 12.23
CA LEU A 50 22.42 47.21 12.32
C LEU A 50 22.94 46.24 13.36
N GLU A 51 22.19 46.05 14.42
CA GLU A 51 22.54 45.18 15.52
C GLU A 51 21.81 43.86 15.38
N TYR A 52 22.55 42.76 15.56
CA TYR A 52 22.04 41.41 15.45
C TYR A 52 22.44 40.61 16.69
N GLU A 53 21.51 39.80 17.18
CA GLU A 53 21.77 38.81 18.22
C GLU A 53 22.05 37.47 17.60
N LYS A 54 23.16 36.84 18.00
CA LYS A 54 23.51 35.50 17.52
C LYS A 54 22.60 34.47 18.18
N TYR A 55 22.16 33.50 17.38
CA TYR A 55 21.41 32.35 17.92
C TYR A 55 22.23 31.60 18.96
N PRO A 56 21.62 31.12 20.04
CA PRO A 56 22.23 30.19 20.97
C PRO A 56 22.90 29.01 20.29
N PHE A 57 24.07 28.64 20.78
CA PHE A 57 24.74 27.41 20.42
C PHE A 57 24.13 26.26 21.21
N VAL A 58 23.58 25.25 20.53
CA VAL A 58 22.99 24.07 21.14
C VAL A 58 23.75 22.85 20.67
N GLN A 59 24.38 22.14 21.62
CA GLN A 59 24.97 20.85 21.36
C GLN A 59 24.03 19.75 21.87
N ILE A 60 23.65 18.81 20.99
CA ILE A 60 22.84 17.64 21.34
C ILE A 60 23.79 16.46 21.40
N VAL A 61 23.97 15.91 22.61
CA VAL A 61 24.92 14.84 22.89
C VAL A 61 24.16 13.56 23.24
N LEU A 62 24.36 12.51 22.44
CA LEU A 62 23.97 11.15 22.78
C LEU A 62 25.17 10.51 23.49
N GLU A 63 24.99 10.03 24.69
CA GLU A 63 26.05 9.44 25.50
C GLU A 63 25.57 8.15 26.19
N ASP A 64 26.51 7.30 26.59
CA ASP A 64 26.20 6.16 27.43
C ASP A 64 26.13 6.56 28.93
N GLU A 65 25.73 5.61 29.78
CA GLU A 65 25.64 5.82 31.26
C GLU A 65 27.01 6.18 31.91
N ASN A 66 28.12 6.00 31.19
CA ASN A 66 29.44 6.37 31.66
C ASN A 66 29.89 7.74 31.12
N GLY A 67 29.07 8.41 30.34
CA GLY A 67 29.39 9.69 29.71
C GLY A 67 30.24 9.57 28.43
N GLU A 68 30.35 8.37 27.85
CA GLU A 68 30.99 8.19 26.54
C GLU A 68 30.07 8.67 25.43
N THR A 69 30.52 9.65 24.65
CA THR A 69 29.75 10.22 23.56
C THR A 69 29.57 9.21 22.40
N LEU A 70 28.33 8.84 22.13
CA LEU A 70 27.95 7.98 20.99
C LEU A 70 27.80 8.80 19.71
N LYS A 71 27.22 10.00 19.84
CA LYS A 71 26.98 10.93 18.73
C LYS A 71 26.72 12.33 19.25
N ALA A 72 27.07 13.34 18.46
CA ALA A 72 26.74 14.72 18.81
C ALA A 72 26.36 15.52 17.55
N TRP A 73 25.53 16.54 17.73
CA TRP A 73 25.17 17.52 16.71
C TRP A 73 25.30 18.92 17.28
N ASP A 74 25.91 19.80 16.51
CA ASP A 74 26.02 21.23 16.80
C ASP A 74 24.94 21.96 15.99
N LYS A 75 24.18 22.82 16.67
CA LYS A 75 23.11 23.63 16.07
C LYS A 75 23.19 25.06 16.60
N TYR A 76 22.66 25.98 15.78
CA TYR A 76 22.30 27.31 16.22
C TYR A 76 20.80 27.43 16.12
N LEU A 77 20.12 27.57 17.25
CA LEU A 77 18.66 27.64 17.32
C LEU A 77 18.24 28.99 17.90
N GLN A 78 17.21 29.58 17.31
CA GLN A 78 16.67 30.86 17.77
C GLN A 78 16.21 30.76 19.23
N LYS A 79 16.47 31.78 20.01
CA LYS A 79 15.99 31.87 21.40
C LYS A 79 14.46 31.81 21.46
N GLY A 80 13.93 31.02 22.38
CA GLY A 80 12.50 30.71 22.47
C GLY A 80 12.03 29.59 21.53
N THR A 81 12.94 29.00 20.72
CA THR A 81 12.61 27.77 19.98
C THR A 81 12.48 26.60 20.94
N HIS A 82 11.56 25.70 20.67
CA HIS A 82 11.38 24.48 21.43
C HIS A 82 12.11 23.32 20.76
N PHE A 83 12.99 22.66 21.51
CA PHE A 83 13.62 21.42 21.08
C PHE A 83 12.69 20.24 21.39
N HIS A 84 12.45 19.40 20.39
CA HIS A 84 11.76 18.14 20.53
C HIS A 84 12.72 17.00 20.16
N ALA A 85 12.88 16.05 21.06
CA ALA A 85 13.76 14.90 20.82
C ALA A 85 13.34 14.09 19.59
N SER A 86 12.03 14.07 19.27
CA SER A 86 11.48 13.41 18.08
C SER A 86 12.00 13.97 16.74
N ASP A 87 12.54 15.19 16.71
CA ASP A 87 13.08 15.83 15.50
C ASP A 87 14.47 15.28 15.13
N TYR A 88 15.03 14.42 15.95
CA TYR A 88 16.38 13.87 15.80
C TYR A 88 16.36 12.35 15.70
N PRO A 89 17.28 11.73 14.93
CA PRO A 89 17.38 10.28 14.84
C PRO A 89 18.00 9.68 16.10
N LEU A 90 17.18 9.51 17.14
CA LEU A 90 17.61 9.04 18.45
C LEU A 90 17.84 7.52 18.53
N ASN A 91 17.35 6.75 17.58
CA ASN A 91 17.55 5.30 17.58
C ASN A 91 19.03 4.96 17.39
N GLN A 92 19.60 4.29 18.38
CA GLN A 92 20.96 3.77 18.34
C GLN A 92 20.93 2.25 18.44
N MET A 93 21.50 1.57 17.46
CA MET A 93 21.60 0.10 17.47
C MET A 93 22.49 -0.33 18.65
N GLY A 94 22.00 -1.24 19.47
CA GLY A 94 22.71 -1.73 20.64
C GLY A 94 22.58 -0.85 21.89
N TYR A 95 21.67 0.13 21.87
CA TYR A 95 21.47 1.03 22.99
C TYR A 95 19.99 1.29 23.24
N GLU A 96 19.62 1.27 24.52
CA GLU A 96 18.29 1.57 25.03
C GLU A 96 18.28 2.99 25.62
N LEU A 97 17.31 3.80 25.23
CA LEU A 97 17.14 5.15 25.78
C LEU A 97 16.80 5.10 27.26
N VAL A 98 17.57 5.80 28.10
CA VAL A 98 17.38 5.87 29.56
C VAL A 98 16.76 7.21 29.98
N SER A 99 17.27 8.33 29.45
CA SER A 99 16.82 9.68 29.84
C SER A 99 17.20 10.72 28.79
N GLY A 100 16.67 11.95 28.96
CA GLY A 100 17.03 13.10 28.13
C GLY A 100 16.20 13.25 26.86
N ALA A 101 15.23 12.35 26.58
CA ALA A 101 14.29 12.50 25.46
C ALA A 101 13.19 13.51 25.84
N TYR A 102 13.52 14.77 25.80
CA TYR A 102 12.60 15.85 26.12
C TYR A 102 11.49 15.94 25.03
N ASP A 103 10.23 15.98 25.46
CA ASP A 103 9.10 16.22 24.57
C ASP A 103 9.04 17.68 24.14
N ASP A 104 9.49 18.57 25.03
CA ASP A 104 9.49 20.02 24.83
C ASP A 104 10.55 20.67 25.76
N TYR A 105 11.56 21.33 25.17
CA TYR A 105 12.61 22.01 25.89
C TYR A 105 12.86 23.37 25.24
N GLU A 106 12.57 24.47 25.96
CA GLU A 106 12.76 25.83 25.46
C GLU A 106 14.25 26.22 25.46
N ILE A 107 14.75 26.69 24.33
CA ILE A 107 16.11 27.20 24.16
C ILE A 107 16.16 28.65 24.63
N THR A 108 16.77 28.86 25.80
CA THR A 108 16.90 30.19 26.41
C THR A 108 18.28 30.81 26.26
N GLY A 109 19.29 30.03 25.91
CA GLY A 109 20.69 30.40 25.73
C GLY A 109 21.54 29.23 25.28
N ASP A 110 22.88 29.41 25.23
CA ASP A 110 23.82 28.33 24.92
C ASP A 110 23.59 27.16 25.87
N THR A 111 23.46 25.95 25.33
CA THR A 111 23.11 24.76 26.12
C THR A 111 23.65 23.47 25.52
N GLU A 112 23.86 22.47 26.37
CA GLU A 112 24.07 21.08 25.99
C GLU A 112 22.85 20.28 26.41
N ILE A 113 22.32 19.46 25.46
CA ILE A 113 21.19 18.58 25.71
C ILE A 113 21.73 17.14 25.68
N HIS A 114 21.78 16.51 26.84
CA HIS A 114 22.29 15.17 27.03
C HIS A 114 21.16 14.15 26.94
N ILE A 115 21.32 13.17 26.05
CA ILE A 115 20.41 12.05 25.87
C ILE A 115 21.18 10.79 26.22
N VAL A 116 20.78 10.12 27.29
CA VAL A 116 21.55 9.03 27.91
C VAL A 116 21.00 7.68 27.51
N TYR A 117 21.89 6.80 27.15
CA TYR A 117 21.61 5.45 26.71
C TYR A 117 22.28 4.39 27.58
N ARG A 118 21.61 3.23 27.68
CA ARG A 118 22.19 2.02 28.28
C ARG A 118 22.52 1.04 27.18
N LYS A 119 23.68 0.41 27.20
CA LYS A 119 24.06 -0.65 26.30
C LYS A 119 23.11 -1.85 26.43
N SER A 120 22.58 -2.32 25.32
CA SER A 120 21.64 -3.44 25.25
C SER A 120 21.90 -4.24 23.99
N ASN A 121 22.13 -5.53 24.13
CA ASN A 121 22.44 -6.40 23.00
C ASN A 121 21.24 -6.67 22.07
N THR A 122 20.03 -6.21 22.44
CA THR A 122 18.81 -6.41 21.64
C THR A 122 18.08 -5.13 21.25
N ALA A 123 18.48 -4.00 21.85
CA ALA A 123 17.84 -2.72 21.53
C ALA A 123 18.12 -2.29 20.08
N GLY A 124 17.07 -1.85 19.39
CA GLY A 124 17.14 -1.45 17.98
C GLY A 124 17.01 -2.61 16.99
N LEU A 125 16.97 -3.87 17.45
CA LEU A 125 16.65 -4.98 16.55
C LEU A 125 15.23 -4.84 16.00
N PRO A 126 15.00 -5.06 14.68
CA PRO A 126 13.67 -5.02 14.08
C PRO A 126 12.85 -6.29 14.34
N PHE A 127 13.35 -7.19 15.13
CA PHE A 127 12.75 -8.46 15.49
C PHE A 127 13.03 -8.82 16.94
N LYS A 128 12.22 -9.71 17.50
CA LYS A 128 12.44 -10.35 18.80
C LYS A 128 13.17 -11.66 18.57
N PRO A 129 14.38 -11.83 19.13
CA PRO A 129 15.08 -13.11 19.07
C PRO A 129 14.26 -14.21 19.73
N THR A 130 14.21 -15.39 19.08
CA THR A 130 13.54 -16.58 19.61
C THR A 130 14.53 -17.51 20.31
N THR A 131 14.00 -18.49 21.00
CA THR A 131 14.77 -19.60 21.59
C THR A 131 14.52 -20.88 20.78
N ILE A 132 15.57 -21.68 20.61
CA ILE A 132 15.47 -23.00 19.98
C ILE A 132 15.63 -24.07 21.05
N ASN A 133 14.67 -24.98 21.11
CA ASN A 133 14.64 -26.11 22.02
C ASN A 133 14.85 -27.43 21.24
N GLY A 134 16.09 -27.88 21.19
CA GLY A 134 16.48 -28.96 20.27
C GLY A 134 16.39 -28.51 18.83
N ASP A 135 15.53 -29.15 18.02
CA ASP A 135 15.27 -28.80 16.62
C ASP A 135 13.92 -28.07 16.42
N ALA A 136 13.36 -27.51 17.49
CA ALA A 136 12.08 -26.82 17.44
C ALA A 136 12.19 -25.35 17.91
N PHE A 137 11.45 -24.48 17.27
CA PHE A 137 11.23 -23.12 17.77
C PHE A 137 10.40 -23.13 19.05
N ALA A 138 10.65 -22.16 19.93
CA ALA A 138 9.79 -21.91 21.08
C ALA A 138 8.37 -21.59 20.63
N ALA A 139 7.37 -21.93 21.46
CA ALA A 139 5.96 -21.72 21.13
C ALA A 139 5.56 -20.25 20.94
N ASP A 140 6.31 -19.34 21.55
CA ASP A 140 6.14 -17.89 21.49
C ASP A 140 7.01 -17.23 20.41
N THR A 141 7.53 -17.98 19.47
CA THR A 141 8.36 -17.47 18.37
C THR A 141 7.60 -16.46 17.53
N HIS A 142 8.20 -15.29 17.35
CA HIS A 142 7.72 -14.25 16.45
C HIS A 142 8.26 -14.49 15.03
N TYR A 143 7.39 -14.33 14.03
CA TYR A 143 7.76 -14.50 12.63
C TYR A 143 7.61 -13.20 11.85
N TYR A 144 8.54 -12.99 10.92
CA TYR A 144 8.66 -11.76 10.17
C TYR A 144 8.68 -12.02 8.66
N LEU A 145 7.98 -11.18 7.90
CA LEU A 145 8.26 -11.01 6.47
C LEU A 145 9.47 -10.10 6.32
N MET A 146 10.41 -10.52 5.50
CA MET A 146 11.52 -9.66 5.06
C MET A 146 11.32 -9.23 3.62
N SER A 147 11.53 -7.94 3.31
CA SER A 147 11.48 -7.45 1.95
C SER A 147 12.66 -6.54 1.62
N VAL A 148 13.06 -6.56 0.33
CA VAL A 148 14.16 -5.77 -0.22
C VAL A 148 13.80 -5.30 -1.63
N ARG A 149 13.91 -3.99 -1.89
CA ARG A 149 13.55 -3.38 -3.19
C ARG A 149 12.19 -3.86 -3.71
N GLY A 150 11.17 -3.88 -2.85
CA GLY A 150 9.80 -4.26 -3.21
C GLY A 150 9.56 -5.76 -3.43
N GLY A 151 10.58 -6.60 -3.26
CA GLY A 151 10.44 -8.06 -3.30
C GLY A 151 10.55 -8.69 -1.93
N TYR A 152 9.90 -9.84 -1.76
CA TYR A 152 9.92 -10.65 -0.54
C TYR A 152 11.05 -11.66 -0.59
N ILE A 153 11.80 -11.75 0.50
CA ILE A 153 12.83 -12.77 0.67
C ILE A 153 12.15 -14.07 1.08
N TYR A 154 12.40 -15.14 0.37
CA TYR A 154 11.79 -16.43 0.66
C TYR A 154 12.77 -17.59 0.38
N HIS A 155 12.49 -18.74 0.95
CA HIS A 155 13.18 -19.98 0.67
C HIS A 155 12.21 -21.05 0.16
N LYS A 156 12.51 -21.56 -1.02
CA LYS A 156 11.72 -22.64 -1.61
C LYS A 156 12.27 -23.98 -1.17
N ALA A 157 11.41 -24.80 -0.59
CA ALA A 157 11.79 -26.14 -0.14
C ALA A 157 12.45 -26.95 -1.28
N GLY A 158 13.62 -27.54 -0.97
CA GLY A 158 14.41 -28.33 -1.91
C GLY A 158 15.36 -27.51 -2.81
N GLU A 159 15.42 -26.19 -2.67
CA GLU A 159 16.45 -25.33 -3.25
C GLU A 159 17.43 -24.90 -2.15
N ASP A 160 18.73 -24.83 -2.46
CA ASP A 160 19.72 -24.38 -1.47
C ASP A 160 19.71 -22.87 -1.29
N ALA A 161 19.35 -22.13 -2.34
CA ALA A 161 19.50 -20.69 -2.39
C ALA A 161 18.26 -19.92 -1.96
N VAL A 162 18.48 -18.88 -1.18
CA VAL A 162 17.46 -17.87 -0.87
C VAL A 162 17.10 -17.10 -2.13
N LYS A 163 15.82 -16.89 -2.35
CA LYS A 163 15.27 -16.19 -3.50
C LYS A 163 14.53 -14.91 -3.09
N ILE A 164 14.28 -14.05 -4.08
CA ILE A 164 13.47 -12.84 -3.93
C ILE A 164 12.40 -12.86 -5.00
N VAL A 165 11.15 -12.71 -4.60
CA VAL A 165 9.98 -12.66 -5.49
C VAL A 165 9.14 -11.42 -5.23
N ASN A 166 8.39 -10.97 -6.22
CA ASN A 166 7.60 -9.75 -6.13
C ASN A 166 6.19 -9.97 -5.55
N SER A 167 5.79 -11.21 -5.31
CA SER A 167 4.50 -11.57 -4.72
C SER A 167 4.64 -12.74 -3.76
N ILE A 168 3.78 -12.77 -2.73
CA ILE A 168 3.71 -13.89 -1.78
C ILE A 168 2.84 -14.98 -2.38
N ASP A 169 3.36 -16.21 -2.39
CA ASP A 169 2.55 -17.41 -2.60
C ASP A 169 1.85 -17.79 -1.29
N SER A 170 0.55 -17.53 -1.24
CA SER A 170 -0.26 -17.77 -0.05
C SER A 170 -0.32 -19.24 0.37
N ASP A 171 -0.17 -20.18 -0.57
CA ASP A 171 -0.19 -21.61 -0.25
C ASP A 171 1.09 -22.07 0.46
N ASN A 172 2.15 -21.31 0.33
CA ASN A 172 3.46 -21.57 0.92
C ASN A 172 3.92 -20.41 1.82
N ILE A 173 3.00 -19.79 2.56
CA ILE A 173 3.32 -18.63 3.41
C ILE A 173 4.50 -18.86 4.35
N ASP A 174 4.64 -20.08 4.89
CA ASP A 174 5.72 -20.41 5.82
C ASP A 174 7.12 -20.25 5.18
N ALA A 175 7.24 -20.36 3.85
CA ALA A 175 8.48 -20.12 3.11
C ALA A 175 8.93 -18.64 3.11
N TYR A 176 8.06 -17.72 3.48
CA TYR A 176 8.32 -16.28 3.57
C TYR A 176 8.53 -15.80 5.01
N LEU A 177 8.40 -16.70 5.98
CA LEU A 177 8.42 -16.36 7.40
C LEU A 177 9.79 -16.67 8.01
N TRP A 178 10.35 -15.65 8.65
CA TRP A 178 11.69 -15.64 9.20
C TRP A 178 11.68 -15.52 10.71
N ALA A 179 12.55 -16.28 11.38
CA ALA A 179 12.82 -16.20 12.81
C ALA A 179 14.33 -16.00 13.04
N PHE A 180 14.69 -15.47 14.20
CA PHE A 180 16.04 -15.04 14.47
C PHE A 180 16.48 -15.47 15.87
N THR A 181 17.75 -15.87 16.02
CA THR A 181 18.39 -16.02 17.30
C THR A 181 19.64 -15.16 17.39
N GLY A 182 20.22 -15.05 18.59
CA GLY A 182 21.41 -14.26 18.80
C GLY A 182 21.11 -12.82 19.20
N ASN A 183 22.11 -11.98 19.11
CA ASN A 183 22.04 -10.58 19.53
C ASN A 183 23.10 -9.74 18.77
N ILE A 184 23.10 -8.43 19.01
CA ILE A 184 23.97 -7.48 18.31
C ILE A 184 25.47 -7.76 18.56
N ALA A 185 25.83 -8.20 19.77
CA ALA A 185 27.23 -8.44 20.15
C ALA A 185 27.78 -9.75 19.59
N ASP A 186 26.97 -10.81 19.63
CA ASP A 186 27.40 -12.17 19.28
C ASP A 186 27.08 -12.53 17.82
N GLY A 187 26.26 -11.72 17.16
CA GLY A 187 25.76 -11.98 15.82
C GLY A 187 24.39 -12.65 15.80
N ILE A 188 23.74 -12.57 14.64
CA ILE A 188 22.38 -13.04 14.40
C ILE A 188 22.44 -14.31 13.55
N THR A 189 21.70 -15.36 13.96
CA THR A 189 21.39 -16.52 13.12
C THR A 189 19.96 -16.39 12.60
N ILE A 190 19.75 -16.74 11.34
CA ILE A 190 18.50 -16.54 10.61
C ILE A 190 17.93 -17.88 10.19
N TYR A 191 16.65 -18.09 10.45
CA TYR A 191 15.91 -19.33 10.17
C TYR A 191 14.69 -19.03 9.32
N ASN A 192 14.27 -20.03 8.54
CA ASN A 192 12.99 -20.00 7.83
C ASN A 192 11.99 -20.95 8.51
N LYS A 193 10.73 -20.51 8.63
CA LYS A 193 9.70 -21.31 9.30
C LYS A 193 9.41 -22.63 8.58
N ALA A 194 9.42 -22.63 7.23
CA ALA A 194 9.13 -23.83 6.43
C ALA A 194 10.22 -24.92 6.60
N ASP A 195 11.48 -24.50 6.82
CA ASP A 195 12.61 -25.43 7.00
C ASP A 195 12.80 -25.88 8.46
N GLY A 196 12.21 -25.14 9.41
CA GLY A 196 12.33 -25.42 10.84
C GLY A 196 13.64 -24.93 11.45
N ALA A 197 13.84 -25.23 12.74
CA ALA A 197 14.97 -24.74 13.53
C ALA A 197 16.28 -25.52 13.32
N GLY A 198 16.23 -26.64 12.60
CA GLY A 198 17.41 -27.47 12.29
C GLY A 198 18.23 -26.95 11.10
N VAL A 199 17.72 -25.95 10.37
CA VAL A 199 18.32 -25.43 9.13
C VAL A 199 18.47 -23.91 9.24
N THR A 200 19.63 -23.38 8.85
CA THR A 200 19.93 -21.95 8.99
C THR A 200 20.44 -21.35 7.71
N LEU A 201 20.33 -20.02 7.62
CA LEU A 201 21.01 -19.26 6.60
C LEU A 201 22.52 -19.35 6.78
N PHE A 202 23.23 -19.50 5.66
CA PHE A 202 24.68 -19.40 5.62
C PHE A 202 25.19 -18.87 4.28
N ALA A 203 26.46 -18.51 4.23
CA ALA A 203 27.18 -18.23 3.00
C ALA A 203 28.53 -18.95 3.01
N GLU A 204 28.98 -19.44 1.86
CA GLU A 204 30.25 -20.17 1.74
C GLU A 204 31.47 -19.28 1.96
N SER A 205 31.32 -17.98 1.75
CA SER A 205 32.36 -16.97 1.97
C SER A 205 31.74 -15.56 2.00
N SER A 206 32.49 -14.55 2.45
CA SER A 206 32.11 -13.14 2.38
C SER A 206 32.42 -12.46 1.03
N ALA A 207 32.83 -13.24 0.01
CA ALA A 207 33.20 -12.68 -1.29
C ALA A 207 31.99 -12.04 -2.02
N ASN A 208 32.28 -11.07 -2.85
CA ASN A 208 31.27 -10.40 -3.67
C ASN A 208 30.51 -11.40 -4.56
N LYS A 209 29.17 -11.29 -4.57
CA LYS A 209 28.22 -12.17 -5.29
C LYS A 209 28.10 -13.59 -4.73
N THR A 210 28.70 -13.90 -3.58
CA THR A 210 28.42 -15.17 -2.91
C THR A 210 26.94 -15.23 -2.57
N GLN A 211 26.29 -16.31 -3.00
CA GLN A 211 24.87 -16.52 -2.80
C GLN A 211 24.58 -16.89 -1.34
N ILE A 212 23.48 -16.36 -0.81
CA ILE A 212 22.99 -16.74 0.51
C ILE A 212 22.19 -18.04 0.35
N LYS A 213 22.53 -19.03 1.18
CA LYS A 213 22.03 -20.39 1.11
C LYS A 213 21.39 -20.83 2.42
N PHE A 214 20.73 -21.97 2.37
CA PHE A 214 20.28 -22.72 3.53
C PHE A 214 21.06 -24.02 3.67
N GLY A 215 21.29 -24.45 4.90
CA GLY A 215 21.91 -25.72 5.18
C GLY A 215 21.62 -26.21 6.60
N SER A 216 21.63 -27.55 6.77
CA SER A 216 21.67 -28.17 8.07
C SER A 216 23.03 -27.92 8.74
N LYS A 217 23.11 -28.16 10.02
CA LYS A 217 24.38 -28.10 10.76
C LYS A 217 25.48 -28.97 10.16
N GLU A 218 25.09 -30.11 9.61
CA GLU A 218 26.01 -31.07 8.98
C GLU A 218 26.52 -30.51 7.63
N ASP A 219 25.62 -30.04 6.78
CA ASP A 219 25.97 -29.41 5.48
C ASP A 219 26.90 -28.23 5.66
N ILE A 220 26.59 -27.33 6.61
CA ILE A 220 27.37 -26.12 6.89
C ILE A 220 28.76 -26.53 7.44
N SER A 221 28.87 -27.54 8.30
CA SER A 221 30.14 -27.97 8.87
C SER A 221 31.12 -28.56 7.84
N ALA A 222 30.60 -29.01 6.69
CA ALA A 222 31.39 -29.48 5.56
C ALA A 222 31.99 -28.33 4.73
N VAL A 223 31.58 -27.08 4.94
CA VAL A 223 32.05 -25.89 4.23
C VAL A 223 33.07 -25.14 5.09
N GLU A 224 34.34 -25.20 4.70
CA GLU A 224 35.40 -24.46 5.41
C GLU A 224 35.17 -22.93 5.31
N GLY A 225 35.14 -22.28 6.46
CA GLY A 225 34.93 -20.83 6.53
C GLY A 225 33.50 -20.36 6.29
N ALA A 226 32.51 -21.25 6.39
CA ALA A 226 31.10 -20.91 6.28
C ALA A 226 30.71 -19.80 7.26
N ILE A 227 29.96 -18.81 6.77
CA ILE A 227 29.45 -17.69 7.54
C ILE A 227 28.02 -17.98 7.93
N THR A 228 27.76 -18.12 9.21
CA THR A 228 26.43 -18.42 9.79
C THR A 228 25.93 -17.33 10.72
N LEU A 229 26.81 -16.40 11.10
CA LEU A 229 26.50 -15.28 11.97
C LEU A 229 26.58 -13.97 11.17
N PHE A 230 25.57 -13.15 11.36
CA PHE A 230 25.43 -11.89 10.64
C PHE A 230 25.32 -10.72 11.61
N ASN A 231 26.00 -9.63 11.28
CA ASN A 231 25.75 -8.34 11.93
C ASN A 231 24.51 -7.71 11.33
N ILE A 232 23.88 -6.83 12.09
CA ILE A 232 22.77 -6.00 11.64
C ILE A 232 23.04 -4.54 11.96
N ALA A 233 22.71 -3.64 11.05
CA ALA A 233 22.85 -2.20 11.21
C ALA A 233 21.70 -1.46 10.54
N TYR A 234 21.44 -0.21 10.95
CA TYR A 234 20.48 0.66 10.28
C TYR A 234 20.93 0.95 8.84
N ASN A 235 19.95 0.97 7.91
CA ASN A 235 20.13 1.40 6.53
C ASN A 235 18.90 2.23 6.10
N GLY A 236 18.96 3.54 6.32
CA GLY A 236 17.83 4.44 6.10
C GLY A 236 16.64 4.09 7.00
N ASP A 237 15.50 3.80 6.38
CA ASP A 237 14.26 3.36 7.04
C ASP A 237 14.17 1.83 7.22
N GLY A 238 15.24 1.10 6.92
CA GLY A 238 15.36 -0.34 7.09
C GLY A 238 16.71 -0.73 7.70
N PHE A 239 17.14 -1.96 7.39
CA PHE A 239 18.31 -2.59 7.99
C PHE A 239 19.17 -3.28 6.93
N ALA A 240 20.46 -3.43 7.22
CA ALA A 240 21.38 -4.24 6.42
C ALA A 240 21.94 -5.37 7.29
N PHE A 241 21.90 -6.60 6.77
CA PHE A 241 22.68 -7.71 7.31
C PHE A 241 24.04 -7.77 6.61
N SER A 242 25.10 -7.96 7.38
CA SER A 242 26.44 -8.18 6.84
C SER A 242 27.08 -9.43 7.44
N ALA A 243 28.05 -9.98 6.73
CA ALA A 243 28.89 -11.02 7.28
C ALA A 243 29.61 -10.54 8.54
N GLN A 244 29.65 -11.35 9.60
CA GLN A 244 30.26 -10.92 10.87
C GLN A 244 31.77 -10.62 10.71
N ASN A 245 32.46 -11.35 9.84
CA ASN A 245 33.89 -11.19 9.57
C ASN A 245 34.21 -10.11 8.50
N GLU A 246 33.20 -9.60 7.77
CA GLU A 246 33.38 -8.60 6.71
C GLU A 246 32.15 -7.67 6.66
N PRO A 247 32.17 -6.54 7.39
CA PRO A 247 31.02 -5.64 7.49
C PRO A 247 30.57 -5.00 6.16
N THR A 248 31.43 -5.00 5.15
CA THR A 248 31.08 -4.49 3.81
C THR A 248 30.41 -5.53 2.91
N ALA A 249 30.43 -6.82 3.31
CA ALA A 249 29.72 -7.89 2.62
C ALA A 249 28.28 -7.95 3.12
N CYS A 250 27.37 -7.19 2.50
CA CYS A 250 25.98 -7.10 2.92
C CYS A 250 25.06 -7.93 2.03
N PHE A 251 23.98 -8.45 2.61
CA PHE A 251 22.88 -9.02 1.84
C PHE A 251 22.38 -7.99 0.85
N ASN A 252 22.20 -8.39 -0.39
CA ASN A 252 21.81 -7.47 -1.45
C ASN A 252 20.98 -8.16 -2.53
N ARG A 253 19.91 -7.50 -2.95
CA ARG A 253 19.20 -7.79 -4.21
C ARG A 253 20.00 -7.21 -5.36
N LEU A 254 21.11 -7.87 -5.71
CA LEU A 254 22.06 -7.41 -6.71
C LEU A 254 21.48 -7.54 -8.12
N GLY A 255 21.48 -6.47 -8.87
CA GLY A 255 20.92 -6.43 -10.24
C GLY A 255 19.59 -5.67 -10.34
N GLY A 256 19.09 -5.10 -9.25
CA GLY A 256 17.90 -4.24 -9.25
C GLY A 256 16.61 -4.97 -8.87
N ALA A 257 15.48 -4.32 -9.12
CA ALA A 257 14.15 -4.78 -8.66
C ALA A 257 13.64 -6.06 -9.37
N THR A 258 14.28 -6.51 -10.42
CA THR A 258 13.96 -7.76 -11.12
C THR A 258 14.87 -8.92 -10.77
N ALA A 259 15.94 -8.68 -9.98
CA ALA A 259 16.83 -9.76 -9.54
C ALA A 259 16.10 -10.69 -8.56
N GLU A 260 16.35 -11.99 -8.71
CA GLU A 260 15.69 -13.03 -7.92
C GLU A 260 16.60 -13.61 -6.82
N ASN A 261 17.90 -13.29 -6.84
CA ASN A 261 18.86 -13.88 -5.90
C ASN A 261 19.23 -12.89 -4.80
N LEU A 262 19.32 -13.40 -3.58
CA LEU A 262 19.95 -12.73 -2.46
C LEU A 262 21.41 -13.17 -2.40
N CYS A 263 22.34 -12.23 -2.44
CA CYS A 263 23.77 -12.50 -2.39
C CYS A 263 24.51 -11.42 -1.60
N PHE A 264 25.79 -11.65 -1.29
CA PHE A 264 26.62 -10.58 -0.78
C PHE A 264 26.99 -9.59 -1.89
N TRP A 265 26.89 -8.33 -1.57
CA TRP A 265 27.52 -7.25 -2.32
C TRP A 265 28.59 -6.62 -1.43
N THR A 266 29.85 -6.74 -1.87
CA THR A 266 31.02 -6.27 -1.12
C THR A 266 31.49 -4.96 -1.69
N HIS A 267 31.12 -3.86 -1.04
CA HIS A 267 31.51 -2.51 -1.44
C HIS A 267 31.43 -1.58 -0.22
N ALA A 268 32.25 -0.56 -0.14
CA ALA A 268 32.23 0.41 0.96
C ALA A 268 30.86 1.08 1.19
N LYS A 269 30.01 1.15 0.16
CA LYS A 269 28.63 1.67 0.26
C LYS A 269 27.58 0.62 0.57
N SER A 270 27.94 -0.68 0.64
CA SER A 270 26.96 -1.77 0.82
C SER A 270 26.03 -1.58 2.00
N PRO A 271 26.50 -1.17 3.18
CA PRO A 271 25.63 -0.98 4.33
C PRO A 271 24.54 0.09 4.14
N ASN A 272 24.75 1.03 3.22
CA ASN A 272 23.85 2.13 2.92
C ASN A 272 23.19 2.04 1.54
N ASP A 273 23.37 0.93 0.81
CA ASP A 273 22.76 0.73 -0.49
C ASP A 273 21.28 0.32 -0.37
N ALA A 274 20.46 0.84 -1.28
CA ALA A 274 19.04 0.49 -1.35
C ALA A 274 18.80 -1.01 -1.63
N GLY A 275 19.75 -1.69 -2.33
CA GLY A 275 19.69 -3.14 -2.55
C GLY A 275 19.99 -3.97 -1.31
N SER A 276 20.62 -3.37 -0.30
CA SER A 276 20.89 -3.99 0.99
C SER A 276 19.88 -3.57 2.08
N ARG A 277 18.95 -2.69 1.76
CA ARG A 277 17.92 -2.23 2.70
C ARG A 277 16.81 -3.25 2.82
N ILE A 278 16.80 -3.95 3.94
CA ILE A 278 15.79 -4.94 4.29
C ILE A 278 14.80 -4.30 5.26
N THR A 279 13.53 -4.47 4.98
CA THR A 279 12.45 -4.08 5.88
C THR A 279 11.79 -5.32 6.48
N PHE A 280 11.28 -5.17 7.70
CA PHE A 280 10.67 -6.23 8.49
C PHE A 280 9.21 -5.91 8.76
N ARG A 281 8.36 -6.91 8.66
CA ARG A 281 6.99 -6.86 9.11
C ARG A 281 6.69 -8.09 9.94
N GLU A 282 6.46 -7.89 11.23
CA GLU A 282 5.99 -8.96 12.12
C GLU A 282 4.58 -9.40 11.69
N LEU A 283 4.35 -10.71 11.64
CA LEU A 283 3.03 -11.27 11.40
C LEU A 283 2.52 -11.97 12.65
N THR A 284 1.31 -11.61 13.03
CA THR A 284 0.56 -12.34 14.06
C THR A 284 0.10 -13.71 13.53
N ALA A 285 -0.31 -14.60 14.41
CA ALA A 285 -0.91 -15.88 14.01
C ALA A 285 -2.14 -15.68 13.11
N ASP A 286 -2.92 -14.65 13.35
CA ASP A 286 -4.08 -14.30 12.51
C ASP A 286 -3.64 -13.78 11.13
N ASP A 287 -2.59 -12.97 11.04
CA ASP A 287 -2.03 -12.56 9.76
C ASP A 287 -1.55 -13.76 8.93
N ILE A 288 -0.81 -14.67 9.56
CA ILE A 288 -0.32 -15.89 8.91
C ILE A 288 -1.49 -16.75 8.42
N ASN A 289 -2.52 -16.93 9.24
CA ASN A 289 -3.73 -17.63 8.85
C ASN A 289 -4.43 -16.93 7.68
N ASN A 290 -4.57 -15.60 7.71
CA ASN A 290 -5.18 -14.84 6.62
C ASN A 290 -4.43 -15.04 5.30
N TYR A 291 -3.10 -15.08 5.31
CA TYR A 291 -2.32 -15.44 4.12
C TYR A 291 -2.58 -16.90 3.70
N ALA A 292 -2.52 -17.85 4.61
CA ALA A 292 -2.69 -19.27 4.31
C ALA A 292 -4.08 -19.59 3.71
N PHE A 293 -5.10 -18.88 4.14
CA PHE A 293 -6.47 -19.01 3.62
C PHE A 293 -6.80 -18.06 2.46
N ALA A 294 -5.87 -17.23 1.99
CA ALA A 294 -6.18 -16.20 1.00
C ALA A 294 -6.77 -16.76 -0.29
N ASN A 295 -6.26 -17.90 -0.79
CA ASN A 295 -6.82 -18.53 -2.00
C ASN A 295 -8.21 -19.12 -1.74
N CYS A 296 -8.44 -19.71 -0.58
CA CYS A 296 -9.75 -20.17 -0.15
C CYS A 296 -10.74 -19.00 -0.02
N GLN A 297 -10.30 -17.89 0.55
CA GLN A 297 -11.11 -16.67 0.66
C GLN A 297 -11.43 -16.06 -0.71
N VAL A 298 -10.47 -16.04 -1.64
CA VAL A 298 -10.71 -15.61 -3.02
C VAL A 298 -11.78 -16.47 -3.68
N LEU A 299 -11.80 -17.77 -3.40
CA LEU A 299 -12.83 -18.68 -3.92
C LEU A 299 -14.18 -18.44 -3.25
N LEU A 300 -14.23 -18.23 -1.93
CA LEU A 300 -15.46 -17.85 -1.21
C LEU A 300 -16.06 -16.53 -1.74
N ASN A 301 -15.22 -15.58 -2.18
CA ASN A 301 -15.69 -14.35 -2.79
C ASN A 301 -16.36 -14.53 -4.17
N THR A 302 -16.37 -15.75 -4.72
CA THR A 302 -17.17 -16.10 -5.91
C THR A 302 -18.60 -16.50 -5.57
N GLU A 303 -18.98 -16.53 -4.29
CA GLU A 303 -20.31 -16.91 -3.84
C GLU A 303 -21.39 -16.10 -4.52
N ASN A 304 -22.29 -16.82 -5.20
CA ASN A 304 -23.40 -16.26 -5.96
C ASN A 304 -22.98 -15.24 -7.04
N CYS A 305 -21.74 -15.40 -7.56
CA CYS A 305 -21.25 -14.63 -8.69
C CYS A 305 -21.39 -15.43 -10.00
N VAL A 306 -21.62 -14.76 -11.09
CA VAL A 306 -21.58 -15.35 -12.44
C VAL A 306 -20.21 -15.99 -12.68
N GLY A 307 -20.18 -17.25 -13.08
CA GLY A 307 -18.96 -18.05 -13.22
C GLY A 307 -18.38 -18.55 -11.89
N GLY A 308 -19.03 -18.27 -10.78
CA GLY A 308 -18.70 -18.76 -9.44
C GLY A 308 -19.65 -19.84 -8.96
N TYR A 309 -19.73 -20.04 -7.66
CA TYR A 309 -20.44 -21.12 -7.01
C TYR A 309 -21.58 -20.61 -6.13
N THR A 310 -22.60 -21.44 -5.94
CA THR A 310 -23.71 -21.16 -5.02
C THR A 310 -23.25 -21.26 -3.57
N THR A 311 -24.03 -20.66 -2.66
CA THR A 311 -23.82 -20.79 -1.19
C THR A 311 -23.75 -22.25 -0.75
N ALA A 312 -24.56 -23.13 -1.34
CA ALA A 312 -24.59 -24.56 -0.99
C ALA A 312 -23.29 -25.28 -1.41
N GLN A 313 -22.77 -25.01 -2.60
CA GLN A 313 -21.51 -25.58 -3.06
C GLN A 313 -20.32 -25.10 -2.20
N LEU A 314 -20.33 -23.86 -1.75
CA LEU A 314 -19.25 -23.28 -0.93
C LEU A 314 -19.36 -23.62 0.58
N ALA A 315 -20.43 -24.27 1.02
CA ALA A 315 -20.70 -24.47 2.46
C ALA A 315 -19.54 -25.19 3.20
N ASN A 316 -18.99 -26.26 2.62
CA ASN A 316 -17.88 -27.00 3.23
C ASN A 316 -16.60 -26.18 3.31
N LEU A 317 -16.29 -25.42 2.25
CA LEU A 317 -15.15 -24.52 2.21
C LEU A 317 -15.28 -23.43 3.29
N LYS A 318 -16.45 -22.80 3.39
CA LYS A 318 -16.75 -21.78 4.38
C LYS A 318 -16.59 -22.32 5.82
N ALA A 319 -17.18 -23.46 6.12
CA ALA A 319 -17.06 -24.09 7.43
C ALA A 319 -15.60 -24.42 7.79
N ALA A 320 -14.81 -24.91 6.84
CA ALA A 320 -13.40 -25.23 7.07
C ALA A 320 -12.54 -23.97 7.30
N VAL A 321 -12.82 -22.87 6.59
CA VAL A 321 -12.14 -21.59 6.79
C VAL A 321 -12.51 -20.98 8.15
N GLU A 322 -13.78 -20.99 8.55
CA GLU A 322 -14.24 -20.54 9.85
C GLU A 322 -13.63 -21.34 11.01
N ALA A 323 -13.48 -22.66 10.81
CA ALA A 323 -12.81 -23.54 11.76
C ALA A 323 -11.28 -23.41 11.77
N LYS A 324 -10.70 -22.53 10.92
CA LYS A 324 -9.24 -22.38 10.72
C LYS A 324 -8.54 -23.71 10.38
N ASN A 325 -9.22 -24.61 9.68
CA ASN A 325 -8.70 -25.91 9.24
C ASN A 325 -8.22 -25.83 7.79
N LEU A 326 -6.95 -25.48 7.59
CA LEU A 326 -6.37 -25.27 6.26
C LEU A 326 -6.43 -26.53 5.38
N THR A 327 -6.17 -27.72 5.94
CA THR A 327 -6.22 -28.99 5.20
C THR A 327 -7.64 -29.25 4.69
N ALA A 328 -8.65 -29.10 5.53
CA ALA A 328 -10.04 -29.28 5.14
C ALA A 328 -10.48 -28.20 4.12
N ALA A 329 -10.03 -26.95 4.29
CA ALA A 329 -10.34 -25.87 3.37
C ALA A 329 -9.76 -26.11 1.96
N ARG A 330 -8.50 -26.56 1.87
CA ARG A 330 -7.88 -26.92 0.60
C ARG A 330 -8.56 -28.10 -0.07
N ALA A 331 -8.91 -29.15 0.70
CA ALA A 331 -9.67 -30.28 0.18
C ALA A 331 -11.06 -29.87 -0.34
N ALA A 332 -11.76 -28.98 0.39
CA ALA A 332 -13.05 -28.45 -0.04
C ALA A 332 -12.93 -27.56 -1.28
N ALA A 333 -11.86 -26.78 -1.40
CA ALA A 333 -11.59 -25.97 -2.59
C ALA A 333 -11.33 -26.86 -3.82
N THR A 334 -10.51 -27.93 -3.68
CA THR A 334 -10.26 -28.90 -4.75
C THR A 334 -11.54 -29.64 -5.18
N ALA A 335 -12.45 -29.93 -4.24
CA ALA A 335 -13.71 -30.59 -4.55
C ALA A 335 -14.65 -29.75 -5.43
N LEU A 336 -14.44 -28.43 -5.52
CA LEU A 336 -15.19 -27.55 -6.41
C LEU A 336 -14.68 -27.58 -7.86
N GLU A 337 -13.51 -28.15 -8.11
CA GLU A 337 -12.96 -28.27 -9.45
C GLU A 337 -13.87 -29.17 -10.30
N GLY A 338 -14.39 -28.63 -11.41
CA GLY A 338 -15.30 -29.35 -12.30
C GLY A 338 -16.79 -29.25 -11.93
N GLU A 339 -17.15 -28.63 -10.81
CA GLU A 339 -18.54 -28.33 -10.49
C GLU A 339 -19.13 -27.28 -11.47
N GLU A 340 -20.45 -27.34 -11.68
CA GLU A 340 -21.15 -26.36 -12.51
C GLU A 340 -21.16 -24.98 -11.85
N THR A 341 -20.77 -23.96 -12.62
CA THR A 341 -20.74 -22.57 -12.15
C THR A 341 -22.01 -21.82 -12.57
N ILE A 342 -22.33 -20.75 -11.83
CA ILE A 342 -23.51 -19.92 -12.07
C ILE A 342 -23.42 -19.25 -13.46
N ALA A 343 -24.43 -19.48 -14.29
CA ALA A 343 -24.54 -18.83 -15.59
C ALA A 343 -25.04 -17.39 -15.45
N LEU A 344 -24.68 -16.54 -16.43
CA LEU A 344 -25.24 -15.19 -16.54
C LEU A 344 -26.73 -15.24 -16.89
N ASP A 345 -27.57 -14.59 -16.10
CA ASP A 345 -29.02 -14.45 -16.32
C ASP A 345 -29.40 -12.97 -16.42
N THR A 346 -29.75 -12.49 -17.61
CA THR A 346 -30.12 -11.09 -17.83
C THR A 346 -31.47 -10.69 -17.24
N ASN A 347 -32.21 -11.62 -16.60
CA ASN A 347 -33.44 -11.31 -15.86
C ASN A 347 -33.18 -11.00 -14.39
N LYS A 348 -31.92 -11.05 -13.94
CA LYS A 348 -31.51 -10.76 -12.57
C LYS A 348 -30.78 -9.42 -12.49
N SER A 349 -30.85 -8.82 -11.30
CA SER A 349 -29.99 -7.69 -10.95
C SER A 349 -28.69 -8.18 -10.29
N TYR A 350 -27.63 -7.41 -10.43
CA TYR A 350 -26.32 -7.76 -9.93
C TYR A 350 -25.68 -6.61 -9.17
N TYR A 351 -24.80 -6.95 -8.23
CA TYR A 351 -23.78 -6.03 -7.72
C TYR A 351 -22.54 -6.19 -8.61
N ILE A 352 -21.93 -5.08 -9.01
CA ILE A 352 -20.63 -5.06 -9.68
C ILE A 352 -19.56 -4.96 -8.61
N VAL A 353 -18.94 -6.09 -8.27
CA VAL A 353 -18.01 -6.22 -7.14
C VAL A 353 -16.58 -6.28 -7.64
N SER A 354 -15.67 -5.52 -7.01
CA SER A 354 -14.25 -5.59 -7.33
C SER A 354 -13.68 -6.98 -7.07
N ALA A 355 -12.95 -7.51 -8.02
CA ALA A 355 -12.22 -8.78 -7.91
C ALA A 355 -10.73 -8.59 -7.60
N PHE A 356 -10.29 -7.37 -7.31
CA PHE A 356 -8.90 -7.04 -7.10
C PHE A 356 -8.37 -7.66 -5.80
N LYS A 357 -7.43 -8.60 -5.93
CA LYS A 357 -6.92 -9.42 -4.82
C LYS A 357 -6.36 -8.58 -3.65
N ASN A 358 -5.72 -7.45 -3.94
CA ASN A 358 -5.11 -6.61 -2.90
C ASN A 358 -6.15 -5.99 -1.96
N PHE A 359 -7.38 -5.75 -2.39
CA PHE A 359 -8.45 -5.29 -1.49
C PHE A 359 -8.81 -6.37 -0.48
N ILE A 360 -8.86 -7.62 -0.92
CA ILE A 360 -9.18 -8.78 -0.08
C ILE A 360 -8.09 -8.96 1.00
N LEU A 361 -6.82 -8.86 0.62
CA LEU A 361 -5.68 -9.03 1.53
C LEU A 361 -5.53 -7.87 2.52
N ASN A 362 -5.75 -6.63 2.06
CA ASN A 362 -5.58 -5.44 2.89
C ASN A 362 -6.80 -5.13 3.76
N GLN A 363 -7.99 -5.60 3.37
CA GLN A 363 -9.24 -5.41 4.11
C GLN A 363 -10.06 -6.70 4.08
N PRO A 364 -9.62 -7.75 4.79
CA PRO A 364 -10.29 -9.04 4.78
C PRO A 364 -11.74 -8.91 5.27
N GLY A 365 -12.64 -9.65 4.62
CA GLY A 365 -14.08 -9.65 4.95
C GLY A 365 -14.86 -8.45 4.42
N LYS A 366 -14.24 -7.50 3.72
CA LYS A 366 -14.97 -6.41 3.07
C LYS A 366 -15.18 -6.67 1.57
N THR A 367 -16.39 -6.33 1.10
CA THR A 367 -16.76 -6.34 -0.31
C THR A 367 -16.79 -4.91 -0.83
N PHE A 368 -16.22 -4.67 -2.02
CA PHE A 368 -16.20 -3.35 -2.65
C PHE A 368 -17.02 -3.40 -3.94
N ALA A 369 -18.01 -2.55 -4.06
CA ALA A 369 -18.93 -2.54 -5.19
C ALA A 369 -19.05 -1.16 -5.83
N VAL A 370 -19.50 -1.16 -7.10
CA VAL A 370 -19.82 0.05 -7.85
C VAL A 370 -21.22 0.52 -7.48
N SER A 371 -21.36 1.78 -7.15
CA SER A 371 -22.65 2.45 -6.90
C SER A 371 -22.82 3.67 -7.77
N ALA A 372 -24.08 4.05 -8.00
CA ALA A 372 -24.46 5.30 -8.64
C ALA A 372 -25.29 6.12 -7.65
N ASP A 373 -24.82 7.30 -7.28
CA ASP A 373 -25.57 8.17 -6.38
C ASP A 373 -26.63 9.00 -7.12
N ALA A 374 -27.51 9.67 -6.36
CA ALA A 374 -28.56 10.50 -6.90
C ALA A 374 -28.07 11.73 -7.71
N THR A 375 -26.77 12.03 -7.63
CA THR A 375 -26.12 13.12 -8.36
C THR A 375 -25.38 12.63 -9.60
N ASP A 376 -25.69 11.41 -10.05
CA ASP A 376 -25.14 10.80 -11.27
C ASP A 376 -23.65 10.45 -11.23
N SER A 377 -23.07 10.41 -10.04
CA SER A 377 -21.67 10.02 -9.85
C SER A 377 -21.52 8.52 -9.69
N LEU A 378 -20.58 7.94 -10.45
CA LEU A 378 -20.14 6.56 -10.27
C LEU A 378 -19.01 6.53 -9.25
N LYS A 379 -19.17 5.69 -8.23
CA LYS A 379 -18.18 5.47 -7.19
C LYS A 379 -18.00 3.97 -6.95
N TRP A 380 -16.89 3.61 -6.38
CA TRP A 380 -16.70 2.29 -5.78
C TRP A 380 -16.40 2.44 -4.29
N GLY A 381 -16.88 1.53 -3.49
CA GLY A 381 -16.74 1.60 -2.05
C GLY A 381 -17.10 0.31 -1.37
N ALA A 382 -16.87 0.27 -0.05
CA ALA A 382 -17.30 -0.86 0.76
C ALA A 382 -18.82 -1.04 0.66
N MET A 383 -19.24 -2.28 0.55
CA MET A 383 -20.66 -2.66 0.54
C MET A 383 -20.92 -3.52 1.78
N ASP A 384 -21.77 -3.03 2.65
CA ASP A 384 -22.27 -3.72 3.83
C ASP A 384 -23.76 -4.13 3.65
N GLU A 385 -24.37 -4.62 4.70
CA GLU A 385 -25.77 -5.05 4.66
C GLU A 385 -26.77 -3.93 4.33
N GLU A 386 -26.45 -2.69 4.68
CA GLU A 386 -27.32 -1.55 4.36
C GLU A 386 -27.19 -1.18 2.89
N GLN A 387 -25.97 -1.12 2.36
CA GLN A 387 -25.73 -0.88 0.95
C GLN A 387 -26.30 -1.99 0.05
N MET A 388 -26.36 -3.24 0.54
CA MET A 388 -27.01 -4.33 -0.20
C MET A 388 -28.51 -4.13 -0.41
N LYS A 389 -29.18 -3.40 0.50
CA LYS A 389 -30.61 -3.06 0.37
C LYS A 389 -30.83 -1.89 -0.61
N ASP A 390 -29.80 -1.08 -0.84
CA ASP A 390 -29.86 0.14 -1.63
C ASP A 390 -29.79 -0.17 -3.13
N ASP A 391 -30.82 0.22 -3.88
CA ASP A 391 -30.90 0.06 -5.33
C ASP A 391 -29.82 0.84 -6.10
N HIS A 392 -29.14 1.81 -5.47
CA HIS A 392 -27.98 2.49 -6.05
C HIS A 392 -26.77 1.58 -6.27
N TYR A 393 -26.67 0.45 -5.58
CA TYR A 393 -25.65 -0.58 -5.78
C TYR A 393 -26.06 -1.68 -6.76
N LYS A 394 -27.34 -1.72 -7.20
CA LYS A 394 -27.89 -2.78 -8.04
C LYS A 394 -27.86 -2.38 -9.51
N TRP A 395 -27.47 -3.31 -10.34
CA TRP A 395 -27.30 -3.14 -11.79
C TRP A 395 -28.06 -4.20 -12.55
N GLU A 396 -28.78 -3.79 -13.59
CA GLU A 396 -29.44 -4.65 -14.55
C GLU A 396 -28.61 -4.71 -15.84
N LEU A 397 -28.61 -5.87 -16.47
CA LEU A 397 -27.84 -6.13 -17.68
C LEU A 397 -28.79 -6.22 -18.88
N TYR A 398 -28.54 -5.40 -19.88
CA TYR A 398 -29.33 -5.37 -21.11
C TYR A 398 -28.46 -5.87 -22.24
N ALA A 399 -28.74 -7.10 -22.73
CA ALA A 399 -28.03 -7.67 -23.87
C ALA A 399 -28.29 -6.85 -25.13
N THR A 400 -27.24 -6.56 -25.87
CA THR A 400 -27.30 -6.00 -27.22
C THR A 400 -27.18 -7.09 -28.27
N SER A 401 -27.23 -6.73 -29.56
CA SER A 401 -27.15 -7.71 -30.67
C SER A 401 -25.81 -8.42 -30.79
N ASP A 402 -24.74 -7.90 -30.17
CA ASP A 402 -23.35 -8.29 -30.44
C ASP A 402 -22.66 -8.97 -29.24
N SER A 403 -23.42 -9.70 -28.42
CA SER A 403 -22.89 -10.33 -27.17
C SER A 403 -22.25 -9.32 -26.21
N THR A 404 -22.73 -8.09 -26.26
CA THR A 404 -22.35 -7.03 -25.31
C THR A 404 -23.53 -6.67 -24.43
N TYR A 405 -23.26 -5.97 -23.32
CA TYR A 405 -24.25 -5.64 -22.30
C TYR A 405 -24.17 -4.16 -21.92
N VAL A 406 -25.32 -3.53 -21.76
CA VAL A 406 -25.47 -2.23 -21.14
C VAL A 406 -25.71 -2.43 -19.66
N LEU A 407 -25.03 -1.70 -18.81
CA LEU A 407 -25.09 -1.76 -17.35
C LEU A 407 -25.98 -0.61 -16.85
N GLY A 408 -27.25 -0.90 -16.57
CA GLY A 408 -28.21 0.08 -16.06
C GLY A 408 -28.33 0.04 -14.54
N ASN A 409 -28.24 1.18 -13.87
CA ASN A 409 -28.43 1.27 -12.43
C ASN A 409 -29.91 1.27 -12.07
N VAL A 410 -30.32 0.45 -11.10
CA VAL A 410 -31.72 0.26 -10.72
C VAL A 410 -32.34 1.54 -10.15
N ALA A 411 -31.65 2.23 -9.25
CA ALA A 411 -32.15 3.46 -8.62
C ALA A 411 -32.07 4.67 -9.53
N ALA A 412 -30.94 4.88 -10.20
CA ALA A 412 -30.73 6.01 -11.10
C ALA A 412 -31.56 5.89 -12.39
N GLY A 413 -31.94 4.67 -12.80
CA GLY A 413 -32.64 4.43 -14.06
C GLY A 413 -31.80 4.80 -15.29
N ARG A 414 -30.48 4.80 -15.17
CA ARG A 414 -29.51 5.25 -16.16
C ARG A 414 -28.36 4.26 -16.25
N ALA A 415 -27.71 4.21 -17.41
CA ALA A 415 -26.63 3.27 -17.67
C ALA A 415 -25.25 3.89 -17.47
N ILE A 416 -24.24 3.06 -17.30
CA ILE A 416 -22.84 3.51 -17.33
C ILE A 416 -22.52 3.98 -18.74
N ALA A 417 -22.10 5.23 -18.87
CA ALA A 417 -21.54 5.79 -20.09
C ALA A 417 -20.02 5.80 -19.96
N SER A 418 -19.33 5.15 -20.88
CA SER A 418 -17.88 5.16 -20.93
C SER A 418 -17.39 6.10 -22.01
N PHE A 419 -16.27 6.73 -21.70
CA PHE A 419 -15.57 7.61 -22.61
C PHE A 419 -14.26 6.95 -23.03
N ARG A 420 -13.51 7.64 -23.87
CA ARG A 420 -12.20 7.22 -24.25
C ARG A 420 -11.26 7.05 -23.02
N TYR A 421 -10.19 6.29 -23.23
CA TYR A 421 -9.14 6.00 -22.27
C TYR A 421 -8.75 7.19 -21.37
N GLY A 422 -8.58 6.90 -20.09
CA GLY A 422 -8.13 7.88 -19.09
C GLY A 422 -9.18 8.90 -18.66
N LYS A 423 -10.46 8.65 -18.99
CA LYS A 423 -11.57 9.51 -18.57
C LYS A 423 -12.42 8.83 -17.50
N MET A 424 -13.10 9.66 -16.72
CA MET A 424 -14.08 9.17 -15.75
C MET A 424 -15.25 8.52 -16.47
N ALA A 425 -15.65 7.34 -16.02
CA ALA A 425 -16.94 6.79 -16.37
C ALA A 425 -18.05 7.52 -15.60
N VAL A 426 -19.15 7.80 -16.24
CA VAL A 426 -20.30 8.50 -15.66
C VAL A 426 -21.60 7.78 -15.98
N LEU A 427 -22.70 8.20 -15.38
CA LEU A 427 -24.03 7.78 -15.83
C LEU A 427 -24.41 8.50 -17.13
N GLU A 428 -25.15 7.83 -17.97
CA GLU A 428 -25.67 8.39 -19.22
C GLU A 428 -26.39 9.72 -18.96
N GLY A 429 -26.02 10.77 -19.75
CA GLY A 429 -26.59 12.10 -19.62
C GLY A 429 -25.97 12.97 -18.52
N ALA A 430 -25.06 12.43 -17.71
CA ALA A 430 -24.29 13.25 -16.77
C ALA A 430 -23.18 14.04 -17.47
N ALA A 431 -22.90 15.25 -17.00
CA ALA A 431 -21.78 16.02 -17.51
C ALA A 431 -20.45 15.35 -17.12
N PRO A 432 -19.45 15.29 -18.01
CA PRO A 432 -18.13 14.78 -17.65
C PRO A 432 -17.51 15.63 -16.54
N VAL A 433 -16.94 14.96 -15.54
CA VAL A 433 -16.34 15.63 -14.36
C VAL A 433 -14.99 16.27 -14.69
N ASP A 434 -14.39 15.91 -15.81
CA ASP A 434 -13.08 16.43 -16.24
C ASP A 434 -13.25 17.59 -17.25
N SER A 435 -13.10 18.81 -16.74
CA SER A 435 -13.18 20.04 -17.53
C SER A 435 -12.03 20.25 -18.53
N THR A 436 -10.99 19.40 -18.50
CA THR A 436 -9.84 19.51 -19.39
C THR A 436 -10.01 18.73 -20.71
N SER A 437 -11.09 17.99 -20.85
CA SER A 437 -11.37 17.22 -22.06
C SER A 437 -11.93 18.11 -23.14
N THR A 438 -11.16 18.35 -24.20
CA THR A 438 -11.60 19.03 -25.43
C THR A 438 -12.39 18.13 -26.37
N ASP A 439 -12.51 16.85 -26.06
CA ASP A 439 -13.28 15.92 -26.86
C ASP A 439 -14.77 16.07 -26.53
N GLU A 440 -15.58 16.27 -27.56
CA GLU A 440 -17.02 16.09 -27.48
C GLU A 440 -17.30 14.66 -27.05
N VAL A 441 -17.44 14.50 -25.76
CA VAL A 441 -17.99 13.29 -25.18
C VAL A 441 -19.37 13.13 -25.78
N ALA A 442 -19.66 11.98 -26.31
CA ALA A 442 -21.02 11.64 -26.69
C ALA A 442 -21.86 11.49 -25.42
N VAL A 443 -22.11 12.63 -24.76
CA VAL A 443 -23.00 12.75 -23.62
C VAL A 443 -24.35 12.16 -24.04
N GLY A 444 -24.82 11.15 -23.29
CA GLY A 444 -26.08 10.51 -23.57
C GLY A 444 -25.97 9.21 -24.38
N LYS A 445 -24.78 8.64 -24.58
CA LYS A 445 -24.61 7.28 -25.12
C LYS A 445 -24.11 6.35 -24.03
N ALA A 446 -24.94 5.38 -23.65
CA ALA A 446 -24.49 4.27 -22.83
C ALA A 446 -23.48 3.42 -23.61
N ALA A 447 -22.43 2.97 -22.95
CA ALA A 447 -21.51 2.00 -23.53
C ALA A 447 -22.07 0.59 -23.40
N ALA A 448 -21.95 -0.17 -24.47
CA ALA A 448 -22.17 -1.61 -24.44
C ALA A 448 -20.82 -2.31 -24.18
N PHE A 449 -20.74 -3.10 -23.12
CA PHE A 449 -19.54 -3.78 -22.68
C PHE A 449 -19.54 -5.25 -23.09
N GLN A 450 -18.43 -5.71 -23.62
CA GLN A 450 -18.13 -7.13 -23.71
C GLN A 450 -17.56 -7.59 -22.36
N PHE A 451 -18.06 -8.70 -21.82
CA PHE A 451 -17.51 -9.31 -20.62
C PHE A 451 -16.44 -10.31 -21.03
N VAL A 452 -15.18 -9.92 -20.89
CA VAL A 452 -14.02 -10.77 -21.16
C VAL A 452 -13.62 -11.46 -19.87
N LYS A 453 -13.66 -12.78 -19.83
CA LYS A 453 -13.34 -13.57 -18.63
C LYS A 453 -11.90 -13.33 -18.21
N ALA A 454 -11.70 -13.05 -16.93
CA ALA A 454 -10.38 -12.94 -16.34
C ALA A 454 -9.74 -14.33 -16.13
N PRO A 455 -8.39 -14.43 -16.10
CA PRO A 455 -7.70 -15.67 -15.75
C PRO A 455 -8.12 -16.16 -14.36
N ALA A 456 -8.56 -17.42 -14.27
CA ALA A 456 -9.13 -17.97 -13.03
C ALA A 456 -8.09 -18.08 -11.90
N GLU A 457 -6.83 -18.32 -12.24
CA GLU A 457 -5.71 -18.38 -11.30
C GLU A 457 -5.42 -17.05 -10.61
N ILE A 458 -5.89 -15.94 -11.20
CA ILE A 458 -5.70 -14.58 -10.65
C ILE A 458 -6.98 -14.09 -9.97
N ALA A 459 -8.13 -14.22 -10.65
CA ALA A 459 -9.44 -13.86 -10.10
C ALA A 459 -10.56 -14.72 -10.69
N PRO A 460 -10.91 -15.82 -10.02
CA PRO A 460 -12.00 -16.67 -10.45
C PRO A 460 -13.32 -15.89 -10.48
N ALA A 461 -14.20 -16.27 -11.41
CA ALA A 461 -15.52 -15.66 -11.62
C ALA A 461 -15.50 -14.14 -11.85
N ALA A 462 -14.43 -13.62 -12.44
CA ALA A 462 -14.30 -12.20 -12.74
C ALA A 462 -14.20 -11.92 -14.24
N PHE A 463 -14.54 -10.69 -14.58
CA PHE A 463 -14.57 -10.21 -15.97
C PHE A 463 -13.91 -8.83 -16.07
N TYR A 464 -13.30 -8.57 -17.22
CA TYR A 464 -13.07 -7.23 -17.71
C TYR A 464 -14.31 -6.74 -18.44
N PHE A 465 -14.79 -5.56 -18.13
CA PHE A 465 -15.85 -4.91 -18.87
C PHE A 465 -15.22 -4.06 -19.97
N VAL A 466 -15.16 -4.62 -21.16
CA VAL A 466 -14.43 -4.04 -22.29
C VAL A 466 -15.39 -3.34 -23.23
N HIS A 467 -15.13 -2.08 -23.51
CA HIS A 467 -15.82 -1.31 -24.53
C HIS A 467 -14.85 -0.96 -25.66
N ASN A 468 -15.30 -1.16 -26.91
CA ASN A 468 -14.53 -0.79 -28.08
C ASN A 468 -14.79 0.68 -28.43
N TYR A 469 -13.74 1.50 -28.36
CA TYR A 469 -13.78 2.89 -28.82
C TYR A 469 -12.78 3.06 -29.96
N GLY A 470 -13.27 3.06 -31.19
CA GLY A 470 -12.41 3.06 -32.38
C GLY A 470 -11.49 1.84 -32.42
N ALA A 471 -10.18 2.08 -32.48
CA ALA A 471 -9.15 1.02 -32.45
C ALA A 471 -8.68 0.64 -31.03
N SER A 472 -9.20 1.29 -29.99
CA SER A 472 -8.74 1.10 -28.61
C SER A 472 -9.75 0.31 -27.79
N PHE A 473 -9.25 -0.63 -27.00
CA PHE A 473 -10.05 -1.29 -25.97
C PHE A 473 -10.03 -0.44 -24.71
N ILE A 474 -11.20 -0.25 -24.10
CA ILE A 474 -11.37 0.49 -22.87
C ILE A 474 -11.95 -0.46 -21.81
N THR A 475 -11.34 -0.52 -20.65
CA THR A 475 -11.85 -1.29 -19.51
C THR A 475 -12.29 -0.36 -18.40
N LEU A 476 -13.39 -0.70 -17.71
CA LEU A 476 -13.77 -0.04 -16.46
C LEU A 476 -12.81 -0.44 -15.35
N ALA A 477 -12.36 0.52 -14.56
CA ALA A 477 -11.49 0.28 -13.43
C ALA A 477 -11.81 1.20 -12.25
N ALA A 478 -11.52 0.71 -11.04
CA ALA A 478 -11.58 1.52 -9.82
C ALA A 478 -10.32 2.38 -9.72
N ASP A 479 -10.49 3.70 -9.68
CA ASP A 479 -9.38 4.62 -9.46
C ASP A 479 -8.97 4.64 -7.98
N PRO A 480 -7.66 4.65 -7.68
CA PRO A 480 -7.18 4.84 -6.32
C PRO A 480 -7.45 6.27 -5.83
N VAL A 481 -7.73 6.42 -4.55
CA VAL A 481 -7.75 7.72 -3.88
C VAL A 481 -6.35 8.02 -3.38
N ASN A 482 -5.74 9.11 -3.84
CA ASN A 482 -4.39 9.54 -3.43
C ASN A 482 -3.32 8.42 -3.51
N SER A 483 -3.33 7.65 -4.61
CA SER A 483 -2.44 6.49 -4.81
C SER A 483 -2.67 5.32 -3.85
N SER A 484 -3.73 5.36 -3.04
CA SER A 484 -4.15 4.27 -2.15
C SER A 484 -5.48 3.70 -2.64
N TYR A 485 -5.59 2.37 -2.69
CA TYR A 485 -6.83 1.69 -3.05
C TYR A 485 -7.79 1.65 -1.84
N VAL A 486 -8.40 2.80 -1.54
CA VAL A 486 -9.32 3.00 -0.42
C VAL A 486 -10.73 3.25 -0.94
N ALA A 487 -11.75 2.74 -0.23
CA ALA A 487 -13.15 2.94 -0.55
C ALA A 487 -13.52 4.42 -0.80
N GLY A 488 -14.40 4.67 -1.77
CA GLY A 488 -14.86 6.01 -2.13
C GLY A 488 -14.19 6.60 -3.37
N GLY A 489 -13.39 5.81 -4.09
CA GLY A 489 -12.78 6.21 -5.37
C GLY A 489 -13.80 6.32 -6.50
N LYS A 490 -13.37 6.93 -7.58
CA LYS A 490 -14.14 7.10 -8.81
C LYS A 490 -13.96 5.90 -9.72
N ILE A 491 -14.85 5.73 -10.68
CA ILE A 491 -14.71 4.75 -11.76
C ILE A 491 -14.16 5.46 -12.99
N SER A 492 -13.07 4.93 -13.53
CA SER A 492 -12.48 5.41 -14.77
C SER A 492 -12.29 4.33 -15.83
N THR A 493 -11.70 4.70 -16.95
CA THR A 493 -11.48 3.82 -18.08
C THR A 493 -9.99 3.71 -18.40
N PHE A 494 -9.51 2.50 -18.62
CA PHE A 494 -8.12 2.20 -18.98
C PHE A 494 -8.06 1.38 -20.27
N ASN A 495 -6.98 1.51 -21.05
CA ASN A 495 -6.77 0.81 -22.31
C ASN A 495 -6.06 -0.54 -22.12
N THR A 496 -6.24 -1.20 -21.00
CA THR A 496 -5.57 -2.45 -20.69
C THR A 496 -6.55 -3.59 -20.47
N ARG A 497 -6.12 -4.79 -20.83
CA ARG A 497 -6.74 -6.05 -20.44
C ARG A 497 -5.89 -6.81 -19.44
N GLU A 498 -4.81 -6.18 -18.96
CA GLU A 498 -3.94 -6.80 -17.97
C GLU A 498 -4.57 -6.77 -16.58
N PHE A 499 -4.45 -7.87 -15.90
CA PHE A 499 -4.94 -8.05 -14.55
C PHE A 499 -3.96 -7.43 -13.56
N GLY A 500 -4.03 -6.15 -13.35
CA GLY A 500 -3.09 -5.47 -12.46
C GLY A 500 -3.59 -4.13 -11.94
N TYR A 501 -4.69 -3.64 -12.50
CA TYR A 501 -5.14 -2.27 -12.27
C TYR A 501 -6.61 -2.21 -11.83
N ASN A 502 -7.04 -3.01 -10.85
CA ASN A 502 -8.42 -2.94 -10.32
C ASN A 502 -9.51 -2.92 -11.41
N ASN A 503 -9.27 -3.53 -12.56
CA ASN A 503 -10.17 -3.51 -13.71
C ASN A 503 -10.94 -4.83 -13.89
N ALA A 504 -10.88 -5.69 -12.87
CA ALA A 504 -11.62 -6.93 -12.85
C ALA A 504 -12.81 -6.85 -11.89
N TRP A 505 -13.95 -7.30 -12.36
CA TRP A 505 -15.22 -7.20 -11.67
C TRP A 505 -15.94 -8.53 -11.63
N ARG A 506 -16.58 -8.84 -10.51
CA ARG A 506 -17.54 -9.94 -10.40
C ARG A 506 -18.96 -9.39 -10.50
N LEU A 507 -19.82 -10.16 -11.13
CA LEU A 507 -21.26 -9.92 -11.14
C LEU A 507 -21.88 -10.83 -10.07
N LYS A 508 -22.16 -10.27 -8.90
CA LYS A 508 -22.78 -11.00 -7.80
C LYS A 508 -24.28 -10.77 -7.84
N GLU A 509 -25.09 -11.86 -7.79
CA GLU A 509 -26.55 -11.74 -7.84
C GLU A 509 -27.07 -10.88 -6.66
N ALA A 510 -27.90 -9.89 -6.97
CA ALA A 510 -28.55 -9.06 -6.00
C ALA A 510 -29.70 -9.84 -5.32
N GLY A 511 -29.65 -9.93 -3.99
CA GLY A 511 -30.61 -10.72 -3.22
C GLY A 511 -30.15 -12.12 -2.85
N SER A 512 -28.96 -12.54 -3.28
CA SER A 512 -28.34 -13.82 -2.93
C SER A 512 -27.52 -13.78 -1.61
N PHE A 513 -27.56 -12.70 -0.86
CA PHE A 513 -26.92 -12.59 0.44
C PHE A 513 -27.82 -13.21 1.52
N THR A 514 -27.58 -14.45 1.83
CA THR A 514 -28.11 -15.06 3.04
C THR A 514 -27.13 -14.84 4.19
N ASN A 515 -27.28 -13.76 4.92
CA ASN A 515 -26.87 -13.79 6.31
C ASN A 515 -27.92 -14.63 7.02
N GLY A 516 -27.63 -15.86 7.33
CA GLY A 516 -28.24 -16.82 8.22
C GLY A 516 -29.62 -16.58 8.91
N ILE A 517 -30.49 -15.77 8.33
CA ILE A 517 -31.85 -15.53 8.79
C ILE A 517 -32.75 -15.59 7.56
N ASP A 518 -33.61 -16.61 7.57
CA ASP A 518 -34.66 -16.81 6.58
C ASP A 518 -35.44 -15.52 6.29
N GLN A 519 -35.30 -15.02 5.07
CA GLN A 519 -36.34 -14.19 4.51
C GLN A 519 -36.89 -14.89 3.26
N ASN A 520 -37.91 -15.69 3.46
CA ASN A 520 -38.90 -16.02 2.46
C ASN A 520 -39.64 -14.73 2.07
N GLU A 521 -39.05 -13.88 1.27
CA GLU A 521 -39.79 -12.94 0.45
C GLU A 521 -39.93 -13.53 -0.92
N THR A 522 -41.09 -14.05 -1.19
CA THR A 522 -41.59 -14.26 -2.57
C THR A 522 -41.66 -12.89 -3.22
N VAL A 523 -40.58 -12.56 -3.99
CA VAL A 523 -40.60 -11.39 -4.85
C VAL A 523 -41.60 -11.67 -5.97
N GLU A 524 -42.75 -11.02 -5.91
CA GLU A 524 -43.63 -10.95 -7.07
C GLU A 524 -42.80 -10.36 -8.26
N PRO A 525 -42.94 -10.92 -9.46
CA PRO A 525 -42.22 -10.43 -10.62
C PRO A 525 -42.63 -8.96 -10.88
N LYS A 526 -41.75 -8.03 -10.50
CA LYS A 526 -41.89 -6.62 -10.87
C LYS A 526 -42.05 -6.54 -12.39
N ALA A 527 -43.03 -5.77 -12.85
CA ALA A 527 -43.23 -5.52 -14.27
C ALA A 527 -41.89 -5.10 -14.90
N ALA A 528 -41.43 -5.85 -15.89
CA ALA A 528 -40.12 -5.70 -16.46
C ALA A 528 -39.89 -4.26 -16.91
N ALA A 529 -38.85 -3.64 -16.42
CA ALA A 529 -38.47 -2.28 -16.77
C ALA A 529 -38.22 -2.18 -18.30
N ILE A 530 -38.76 -1.13 -18.90
CA ILE A 530 -38.58 -0.84 -20.34
C ILE A 530 -37.55 0.25 -20.48
N TYR A 531 -36.63 0.05 -21.43
CA TYR A 531 -35.55 1.00 -21.69
C TYR A 531 -35.58 1.41 -23.17
N ASP A 532 -35.21 2.65 -23.46
CA ASP A 532 -34.99 3.08 -24.84
C ASP A 532 -33.66 2.52 -25.39
N LEU A 533 -33.38 2.75 -26.67
CA LEU A 533 -32.15 2.24 -27.30
C LEU A 533 -30.86 2.86 -26.78
N SER A 534 -30.96 3.93 -26.01
CA SER A 534 -29.82 4.55 -25.31
C SER A 534 -29.63 4.03 -23.86
N GLY A 535 -30.47 3.09 -23.42
CA GLY A 535 -30.37 2.45 -22.11
C GLY A 535 -31.09 3.19 -20.98
N ARG A 536 -31.88 4.26 -21.26
CA ARG A 536 -32.67 4.93 -20.24
C ARG A 536 -33.95 4.18 -19.94
N ARG A 537 -34.27 4.01 -18.67
CA ARG A 537 -35.54 3.48 -18.22
C ARG A 537 -36.68 4.40 -18.63
N VAL A 538 -37.65 3.85 -19.34
CA VAL A 538 -38.82 4.59 -19.83
C VAL A 538 -40.00 4.33 -18.91
N GLN A 539 -40.45 5.37 -18.21
CA GLN A 539 -41.63 5.29 -17.33
C GLN A 539 -42.94 5.33 -18.08
N LYS A 540 -42.96 5.93 -19.28
CA LYS A 540 -44.13 6.00 -20.13
C LYS A 540 -43.75 5.72 -21.56
N VAL A 541 -44.15 4.55 -22.03
CA VAL A 541 -43.83 4.04 -23.38
C VAL A 541 -44.63 4.78 -24.43
N GLN A 542 -43.94 5.30 -25.43
CA GLN A 542 -44.54 5.90 -26.62
C GLN A 542 -44.27 4.99 -27.84
N LYS A 543 -44.83 5.31 -28.98
CA LYS A 543 -44.55 4.59 -30.23
C LYS A 543 -43.03 4.61 -30.50
N GLY A 544 -42.41 3.41 -30.59
CA GLY A 544 -40.96 3.31 -30.78
C GLY A 544 -40.39 1.91 -30.53
N ILE A 545 -39.06 1.84 -30.53
CA ILE A 545 -38.32 0.62 -30.26
C ILE A 545 -37.72 0.74 -28.86
N TYR A 546 -37.89 -0.27 -28.04
CA TYR A 546 -37.44 -0.33 -26.65
C TYR A 546 -36.76 -1.67 -26.37
N ILE A 547 -36.08 -1.77 -25.25
CA ILE A 547 -35.52 -2.99 -24.72
C ILE A 547 -36.31 -3.37 -23.45
N GLN A 548 -36.86 -4.57 -23.40
CA GLN A 548 -37.53 -5.14 -22.25
C GLN A 548 -37.09 -6.60 -22.10
N ASN A 549 -36.59 -6.97 -20.91
CA ASN A 549 -36.05 -8.32 -20.63
C ASN A 549 -34.95 -8.73 -21.65
N GLY A 550 -34.07 -7.82 -22.01
CA GLY A 550 -32.99 -8.08 -22.98
C GLY A 550 -33.46 -8.25 -24.44
N LYS A 551 -34.76 -8.07 -24.73
CA LYS A 551 -35.32 -8.20 -26.09
C LYS A 551 -35.79 -6.85 -26.61
N LYS A 552 -35.58 -6.60 -27.91
CA LYS A 552 -36.19 -5.48 -28.61
C LYS A 552 -37.69 -5.66 -28.70
N ILE A 553 -38.44 -4.69 -28.22
CA ILE A 553 -39.89 -4.62 -28.37
C ILE A 553 -40.26 -3.43 -29.25
N PHE A 554 -41.27 -3.60 -30.05
CA PHE A 554 -41.88 -2.54 -30.85
C PHE A 554 -43.21 -2.14 -30.24
N VAL A 555 -43.31 -0.88 -29.83
CA VAL A 555 -44.58 -0.30 -29.40
C VAL A 555 -45.17 0.47 -30.59
N LYS A 556 -46.34 0.02 -31.02
CA LYS A 556 -47.06 0.60 -32.18
C LYS A 556 -47.86 1.86 -31.81
#